data_60556727b561c62b8d05c525b6979b4a
#
_entry.id   60556727b561c62b8d05c525b6979b4a
#
_cell.length_a   1.000
_cell.length_b   1.000
_cell.length_c   1.000
_cell.angle_alpha   90.00
_cell.angle_beta   90.00
_cell.angle_gamma   90.00
#
_symmetry.space_group_name_H-M   'P 1'
#
loop_
_entity.id
_entity.type
_entity.pdbx_description
1 polymer ?
#
loop_
_entity_poly.entity_id
_entity_poly.type
_entity_poly.pdbx_seq_one_letter_code
_entity_poly.pdbx_strand_id
1 'polypeptide(L)'
;MRALIGKGLRNALPVSAAAILGFVVLGTMDAKAATIEIQVADGPTEGFNDPTPFAPVGGNAATTRGAARRKVLDEAARIWGTLLTSAVVIKVEARFDPLPCTATSGALGGASPVSAFRDFPGAPLPNVFYPSALADALAGIDINEQIPQSAGVADIRAVFNSNLDSDPACLLGRGFYYGLDHRLDRDGNGTRDYASDLLRVVLHELGHGLGFASVVNLTTGEGARGSDGVDRVAVFDHFVFDETTTLGWAQMNAAQRLTSSKNSGNLAWNGPRVNERLNRLTSGVTAGRRLRLYAPAGATPTGGPVSHWDSVTRPDLLMEPFETAVAADTTDFTTCALADMGWTVVARRCPDLPNTVPIGTAQTVAATEDTPQRITLSGTDGDADAIRFSVSGAPARGTLSGTPPNLTYAPNANANGTDSFTFTVTDGIDVSSSATVTINIAPVNDAPAATARSLSATSGQATPIVLEGSDPDGDVLAFEIVSQPASGRVSATGATATYTSNPGFSGSDSFTFRASDGSVASAVATVSETVNAAPAQPTSGGGGGGSTSVIALALLAVGLVHRCSRRFA
;
A
#
# COMPACT_ATOMS: atom_id res chain seq x y z
N MET A 1 23.80 25.70 4.82
CA MET A 1 22.63 24.85 4.52
C MET A 1 22.15 24.86 3.06
N ARG A 2 22.22 25.94 2.29
CA ARG A 2 21.72 26.01 0.88
C ARG A 2 22.50 25.18 -0.16
N ALA A 3 23.73 24.77 0.08
CA ALA A 3 24.56 24.09 -0.93
C ALA A 3 24.50 22.57 -0.92
N LEU A 4 24.03 21.94 0.15
CA LEU A 4 24.02 20.48 0.31
C LEU A 4 22.69 19.82 -0.11
N ILE A 5 21.57 20.53 -0.05
CA ILE A 5 20.24 19.98 -0.38
C ILE A 5 20.01 19.85 -1.91
N GLY A 6 20.75 20.60 -2.72
CA GLY A 6 20.46 20.70 -4.17
C GLY A 6 20.99 19.57 -5.05
N LYS A 7 21.82 18.67 -4.58
CA LYS A 7 22.47 17.64 -5.42
C LYS A 7 22.05 16.20 -5.15
N GLY A 8 21.39 15.91 -4.04
CA GLY A 8 21.05 14.55 -3.64
C GLY A 8 19.71 14.00 -4.15
N LEU A 9 18.78 14.87 -4.48
CA LEU A 9 17.38 14.48 -4.81
C LEU A 9 17.12 14.21 -6.32
N ARG A 10 18.15 14.09 -7.15
CA ARG A 10 17.96 13.92 -8.60
C ARG A 10 17.59 12.51 -9.07
N ASN A 11 17.64 11.51 -8.23
CA ASN A 11 17.42 10.12 -8.64
C ASN A 11 16.37 9.39 -7.78
N ALA A 12 15.17 9.94 -7.65
CA ALA A 12 14.03 9.14 -7.22
C ALA A 12 13.53 8.33 -8.42
N LEU A 13 13.98 7.11 -8.58
CA LEU A 13 13.42 6.17 -9.53
C LEU A 13 12.15 5.54 -8.92
N PRO A 14 11.05 5.42 -9.68
CA PRO A 14 9.95 4.57 -9.27
C PRO A 14 10.47 3.13 -9.29
N VAL A 15 10.35 2.41 -8.19
CA VAL A 15 10.49 0.96 -8.19
C VAL A 15 9.31 0.43 -8.99
N SER A 16 9.51 0.17 -10.28
CA SER A 16 8.53 -0.58 -11.07
C SER A 16 8.37 -1.94 -10.40
N ALA A 17 7.12 -2.32 -10.14
CA ALA A 17 6.77 -3.62 -9.58
C ALA A 17 7.25 -4.75 -10.52
N ALA A 18 8.51 -5.12 -10.39
CA ALA A 18 8.98 -6.42 -10.84
C ALA A 18 8.46 -7.43 -9.83
N ALA A 19 7.59 -8.33 -10.28
CA ALA A 19 6.96 -9.35 -9.48
C ALA A 19 8.00 -10.19 -8.75
N ILE A 20 8.25 -9.89 -7.48
CA ILE A 20 8.93 -10.79 -6.56
C ILE A 20 7.83 -11.65 -5.94
N LEU A 21 7.54 -12.80 -6.55
CA LEU A 21 6.84 -13.90 -5.90
C LEU A 21 7.79 -14.52 -4.85
N GLY A 22 7.93 -13.85 -3.74
CA GLY A 22 8.53 -14.37 -2.54
C GLY A 22 7.40 -14.76 -1.58
N PHE A 23 7.33 -16.02 -1.17
CA PHE A 23 6.50 -16.49 -0.08
C PHE A 23 6.79 -15.65 1.16
N VAL A 24 5.91 -14.71 1.50
CA VAL A 24 5.92 -14.02 2.78
C VAL A 24 5.32 -14.99 3.81
N VAL A 25 6.20 -15.67 4.54
CA VAL A 25 5.84 -16.22 5.84
C VAL A 25 5.60 -15.00 6.73
N LEU A 26 4.36 -14.71 7.04
CA LEU A 26 3.96 -13.77 8.10
C LEU A 26 4.34 -14.39 9.45
N GLY A 27 5.65 -14.33 9.78
CA GLY A 27 6.09 -14.39 11.16
C GLY A 27 5.72 -13.05 11.79
N THR A 28 5.14 -13.06 12.99
CA THR A 28 5.09 -11.89 13.88
C THR A 28 6.53 -11.41 14.02
N MET A 29 6.89 -10.31 13.34
CA MET A 29 8.17 -9.67 13.58
C MET A 29 8.07 -9.06 14.97
N ASP A 30 8.74 -9.66 15.97
CA ASP A 30 8.98 -9.01 17.24
C ASP A 30 9.60 -7.64 16.95
N ALA A 31 8.96 -6.57 17.41
CA ALA A 31 9.41 -5.21 17.22
C ALA A 31 10.79 -5.05 17.89
N LYS A 32 11.85 -5.18 17.10
CA LYS A 32 13.24 -5.09 17.56
C LYS A 32 13.65 -3.62 17.61
N ALA A 33 14.29 -3.22 18.70
CA ALA A 33 14.93 -1.91 18.81
C ALA A 33 15.82 -1.65 17.57
N ALA A 34 15.75 -0.44 17.02
CA ALA A 34 16.48 -0.10 15.80
C ALA A 34 18.00 -0.15 16.06
N THR A 35 18.73 -0.68 15.11
CA THR A 35 20.20 -0.60 15.10
C THR A 35 20.60 0.56 14.20
N ILE A 36 21.34 1.54 14.74
CA ILE A 36 21.91 2.65 13.97
C ILE A 36 23.42 2.44 13.86
N GLU A 37 23.91 2.24 12.66
CA GLU A 37 25.32 2.01 12.35
C GLU A 37 25.98 3.28 11.85
N ILE A 38 27.08 3.69 12.49
CA ILE A 38 27.82 4.90 12.14
C ILE A 38 29.00 4.54 11.24
N GLN A 39 29.01 5.13 10.06
CA GLN A 39 30.08 5.06 9.06
C GLN A 39 30.83 6.39 9.03
N VAL A 40 32.09 6.38 9.46
CA VAL A 40 32.93 7.58 9.47
C VAL A 40 33.52 7.84 8.09
N ALA A 41 33.31 9.05 7.58
CA ALA A 41 33.79 9.49 6.26
C ALA A 41 34.98 10.46 6.33
N ASP A 42 35.51 10.70 7.53
CA ASP A 42 36.70 11.57 7.72
C ASP A 42 37.99 10.90 7.29
N GLY A 43 38.98 11.73 6.91
CA GLY A 43 40.34 11.30 6.68
C GLY A 43 41.03 10.71 7.93
N PRO A 44 42.23 10.13 7.78
CA PRO A 44 42.84 9.32 8.84
C PRO A 44 43.31 10.11 10.07
N THR A 45 43.38 11.44 10.01
CA THR A 45 43.88 12.30 11.11
C THR A 45 43.00 13.50 11.43
N GLU A 46 41.76 13.45 10.97
CA GLU A 46 40.78 14.53 11.14
C GLU A 46 39.44 14.02 11.63
N GLY A 47 38.56 14.91 12.02
CA GLY A 47 37.18 14.58 12.40
C GLY A 47 37.10 13.54 13.51
N PHE A 48 36.48 12.42 13.21
CA PHE A 48 36.36 11.26 14.11
C PHE A 48 37.67 10.45 14.25
N ASN A 49 38.68 10.73 13.44
CA ASN A 49 40.01 10.13 13.51
C ASN A 49 41.07 11.10 14.06
N ASP A 50 40.70 12.28 14.58
CA ASP A 50 41.59 13.30 15.15
C ASP A 50 42.38 12.73 16.34
N PRO A 51 43.74 12.62 16.25
CA PRO A 51 44.57 12.03 17.28
C PRO A 51 44.90 13.02 18.43
N THR A 52 44.43 14.25 18.35
CA THR A 52 44.71 15.28 19.38
C THR A 52 44.35 14.75 20.76
N PRO A 53 45.29 14.83 21.74
CA PRO A 53 45.02 14.39 23.11
C PRO A 53 43.79 15.10 23.71
N PHE A 54 42.96 14.35 24.39
CA PHE A 54 41.74 14.82 25.02
C PHE A 54 41.63 14.29 26.46
N ALA A 55 41.24 15.14 27.39
CA ALA A 55 41.01 14.75 28.77
C ALA A 55 39.57 14.22 28.92
N PRO A 56 39.35 13.08 29.57
CA PRO A 56 38.02 12.55 29.88
C PRO A 56 37.12 13.59 30.56
N VAL A 57 35.85 13.67 30.12
CA VAL A 57 34.89 14.63 30.65
C VAL A 57 33.46 14.04 30.62
N GLY A 58 32.67 14.36 31.63
CA GLY A 58 31.21 14.08 31.66
C GLY A 58 30.82 12.64 31.30
N GLY A 59 31.53 11.63 31.83
CA GLY A 59 31.28 10.21 31.49
C GLY A 59 31.90 9.72 30.18
N ASN A 60 32.46 10.61 29.36
CA ASN A 60 33.22 10.24 28.18
C ASN A 60 34.70 9.98 28.53
N ALA A 61 35.10 8.72 28.56
CA ALA A 61 36.44 8.26 28.99
C ALA A 61 37.48 8.28 27.83
N ALA A 62 37.18 8.86 26.68
CA ALA A 62 38.09 8.92 25.53
C ALA A 62 39.33 9.74 25.83
N THR A 63 40.48 9.40 25.21
CA THR A 63 41.75 10.05 25.39
C THR A 63 42.26 10.83 24.18
N THR A 64 41.51 10.74 23.06
CA THR A 64 41.74 11.58 21.86
C THR A 64 40.44 12.28 21.47
N ARG A 65 40.55 13.40 20.79
CA ARG A 65 39.39 14.20 20.36
C ARG A 65 38.51 13.42 19.40
N GLY A 66 39.08 12.71 18.45
CA GLY A 66 38.31 11.87 17.51
C GLY A 66 37.57 10.77 18.21
N ALA A 67 38.20 10.07 19.19
CA ALA A 67 37.53 9.08 19.99
C ALA A 67 36.40 9.65 20.87
N ALA A 68 36.60 10.89 21.41
CA ALA A 68 35.57 11.59 22.18
C ALA A 68 34.34 11.91 21.32
N ARG A 69 34.54 12.42 20.11
CA ARG A 69 33.49 12.67 19.12
C ARG A 69 32.73 11.38 18.74
N ARG A 70 33.49 10.29 18.50
CA ARG A 70 32.89 8.97 18.19
C ARG A 70 31.98 8.48 19.32
N LYS A 71 32.43 8.58 20.57
CA LYS A 71 31.65 8.20 21.75
C LYS A 71 30.32 8.95 21.85
N VAL A 72 30.31 10.24 21.54
CA VAL A 72 29.10 11.05 21.55
C VAL A 72 28.15 10.61 20.43
N LEU A 73 28.68 10.32 19.24
CA LEU A 73 27.87 9.87 18.11
C LEU A 73 27.26 8.48 18.36
N ASP A 74 28.06 7.55 18.91
CA ASP A 74 27.59 6.21 19.29
C ASP A 74 26.49 6.30 20.36
N GLU A 75 26.61 7.23 21.33
CA GLU A 75 25.58 7.44 22.36
C GLU A 75 24.28 8.00 21.76
N ALA A 76 24.35 8.98 20.86
CA ALA A 76 23.17 9.49 20.17
C ALA A 76 22.48 8.39 19.33
N ALA A 77 23.27 7.58 18.62
CA ALA A 77 22.77 6.42 17.88
C ALA A 77 22.09 5.41 18.78
N ARG A 78 22.69 5.14 19.94
CA ARG A 78 22.10 4.27 20.97
C ARG A 78 20.77 4.83 21.50
N ILE A 79 20.71 6.13 21.79
CA ILE A 79 19.50 6.80 22.29
C ILE A 79 18.37 6.65 21.25
N TRP A 80 18.58 7.05 20.00
CA TRP A 80 17.57 6.89 18.95
C TRP A 80 17.21 5.41 18.71
N GLY A 81 18.20 4.52 18.73
CA GLY A 81 17.99 3.08 18.59
C GLY A 81 17.09 2.49 19.68
N THR A 82 17.11 3.03 20.91
CA THR A 82 16.21 2.59 22.01
C THR A 82 14.79 3.15 21.88
N LEU A 83 14.57 4.12 21.03
CA LEU A 83 13.28 4.82 20.88
C LEU A 83 12.49 4.34 19.67
N LEU A 84 13.19 3.93 18.63
CA LEU A 84 12.61 3.49 17.37
C LEU A 84 12.69 1.97 17.24
N THR A 85 11.81 1.39 16.44
CA THR A 85 11.91 -0.02 16.05
C THR A 85 12.15 -0.14 14.57
N SER A 86 13.09 -1.00 14.18
CA SER A 86 13.37 -1.34 12.80
C SER A 86 14.01 -2.72 12.71
N ALA A 87 13.56 -3.52 11.76
CA ALA A 87 14.23 -4.77 11.41
C ALA A 87 15.46 -4.54 10.53
N VAL A 88 15.56 -3.36 9.91
CA VAL A 88 16.63 -2.96 9.01
C VAL A 88 17.61 -2.04 9.76
N VAL A 89 18.90 -2.21 9.52
CA VAL A 89 19.94 -1.35 10.08
C VAL A 89 19.86 0.02 9.42
N ILE A 90 19.83 1.08 10.21
CA ILE A 90 19.90 2.47 9.75
C ILE A 90 21.38 2.85 9.63
N LYS A 91 21.84 3.14 8.43
CA LYS A 91 23.24 3.49 8.15
C LYS A 91 23.42 5.02 8.13
N VAL A 92 24.33 5.54 8.95
CA VAL A 92 24.62 6.97 9.05
C VAL A 92 26.07 7.23 8.61
N GLU A 93 26.27 7.93 7.49
CA GLU A 93 27.56 8.49 7.11
C GLU A 93 27.79 9.80 7.88
N ALA A 94 28.84 9.87 8.67
CA ALA A 94 29.14 11.03 9.51
C ALA A 94 30.57 11.55 9.31
N ARG A 95 30.71 12.89 9.35
CA ARG A 95 32.01 13.55 9.26
C ARG A 95 32.03 14.92 9.93
N PHE A 96 33.25 15.44 10.18
CA PHE A 96 33.50 16.80 10.62
C PHE A 96 34.09 17.62 9.48
N ASP A 97 33.36 18.64 9.03
CA ASP A 97 33.82 19.59 8.00
C ASP A 97 33.84 21.01 8.53
N PRO A 98 34.63 21.91 7.95
CA PRO A 98 34.54 23.32 8.24
C PRO A 98 33.18 23.87 7.77
N LEU A 99 32.33 24.29 8.71
CA LEU A 99 31.07 24.94 8.42
C LEU A 99 31.16 26.45 8.72
N PRO A 100 30.28 27.30 8.14
CA PRO A 100 30.26 28.72 8.38
C PRO A 100 30.13 29.05 9.87
N CYS A 101 31.02 29.91 10.37
CA CYS A 101 31.07 30.32 11.76
C CYS A 101 31.62 31.74 11.90
N THR A 102 31.15 32.45 12.91
CA THR A 102 31.63 33.78 13.34
C THR A 102 31.80 33.78 14.86
N ALA A 103 32.25 34.89 15.43
CA ALA A 103 32.37 35.04 16.88
C ALA A 103 31.01 34.90 17.63
N THR A 104 29.89 35.17 16.96
CA THR A 104 28.57 35.26 17.60
C THR A 104 27.54 34.27 17.05
N SER A 105 27.86 33.61 15.94
CA SER A 105 26.93 32.65 15.32
C SER A 105 27.71 31.63 14.49
N GLY A 106 27.23 30.40 14.44
CA GLY A 106 27.81 29.36 13.61
C GLY A 106 26.83 28.22 13.35
N ALA A 107 26.98 27.53 12.22
CA ALA A 107 26.34 26.27 12.00
C ALA A 107 27.02 25.20 12.85
N LEU A 108 26.30 24.49 13.70
CA LEU A 108 26.86 23.46 14.57
C LEU A 108 26.97 22.13 13.84
N GLY A 109 25.99 21.83 12.99
CA GLY A 109 25.92 20.61 12.20
C GLY A 109 24.88 20.72 11.10
N GLY A 110 24.59 19.60 10.48
CA GLY A 110 23.51 19.40 9.53
C GLY A 110 23.37 17.93 9.19
N ALA A 111 22.13 17.43 9.10
CA ALA A 111 21.91 16.13 8.54
C ALA A 111 20.70 16.11 7.60
N SER A 112 20.68 15.10 6.73
CA SER A 112 19.58 14.87 5.81
C SER A 112 19.49 13.40 5.43
N PRO A 113 18.31 12.91 5.06
CA PRO A 113 18.19 11.66 4.33
C PRO A 113 19.01 11.72 3.03
N VAL A 114 19.67 10.62 2.68
CA VAL A 114 20.42 10.51 1.41
C VAL A 114 19.49 10.27 0.24
N SER A 115 18.46 9.49 0.49
CA SER A 115 17.43 9.11 -0.49
C SER A 115 16.03 9.28 0.10
N ALA A 116 15.03 9.32 -0.77
CA ALA A 116 13.63 9.25 -0.39
C ALA A 116 12.86 8.36 -1.38
N PHE A 117 11.98 7.53 -0.88
CA PHE A 117 11.21 6.56 -1.65
C PHE A 117 9.72 6.81 -1.53
N ARG A 118 8.96 6.43 -2.54
CA ARG A 118 7.51 6.46 -2.56
C ARG A 118 6.95 5.19 -3.16
N ASP A 119 5.70 4.90 -2.86
CA ASP A 119 4.97 3.78 -3.46
C ASP A 119 5.67 2.41 -3.30
N PHE A 120 6.48 2.23 -2.27
CA PHE A 120 7.11 0.97 -1.92
C PHE A 120 6.13 0.05 -1.16
N PRO A 121 6.36 -1.27 -1.12
CA PRO A 121 5.53 -2.18 -0.34
C PRO A 121 5.51 -1.79 1.14
N GLY A 122 4.35 -1.49 1.67
CA GLY A 122 4.20 -1.01 3.04
C GLY A 122 4.14 0.52 3.20
N ALA A 123 4.28 1.32 2.12
CA ALA A 123 4.13 2.78 2.20
C ALA A 123 2.72 3.16 2.69
N PRO A 124 2.58 3.92 3.80
CA PRO A 124 1.28 4.30 4.35
C PRO A 124 0.43 5.14 3.40
N LEU A 125 1.03 6.09 2.71
CA LEU A 125 0.35 7.02 1.82
C LEU A 125 0.89 6.87 0.39
N PRO A 126 0.03 6.77 -0.62
CA PRO A 126 0.45 6.72 -2.01
C PRO A 126 0.98 8.09 -2.48
N ASN A 127 1.95 8.08 -3.38
CA ASN A 127 2.54 9.29 -3.97
C ASN A 127 3.22 10.24 -2.98
N VAL A 128 3.53 9.82 -1.77
CA VAL A 128 4.24 10.58 -0.74
C VAL A 128 5.67 10.07 -0.63
N PHE A 129 6.65 10.97 -0.51
CA PHE A 129 8.05 10.61 -0.30
C PHE A 129 8.33 10.35 1.18
N TYR A 130 9.03 9.25 1.45
CA TYR A 130 9.52 8.85 2.77
C TYR A 130 11.04 8.86 2.75
N PRO A 131 11.73 9.40 3.77
CA PRO A 131 13.18 9.30 3.89
C PRO A 131 13.61 7.83 3.94
N SER A 132 14.80 7.50 3.40
CA SER A 132 15.27 6.12 3.24
C SER A 132 15.16 5.31 4.53
N ALA A 133 15.67 5.82 5.65
CA ALA A 133 15.61 5.12 6.94
C ALA A 133 14.18 4.73 7.35
N LEU A 134 13.19 5.63 7.17
CA LEU A 134 11.79 5.33 7.46
C LEU A 134 11.18 4.37 6.43
N ALA A 135 11.49 4.56 5.16
CA ALA A 135 10.99 3.69 4.09
C ALA A 135 11.46 2.24 4.27
N ASP A 136 12.72 2.04 4.64
CA ASP A 136 13.31 0.74 4.92
C ASP A 136 12.70 0.08 6.16
N ALA A 137 12.48 0.86 7.22
CA ALA A 137 11.81 0.39 8.43
C ALA A 137 10.37 -0.06 8.14
N LEU A 138 9.62 0.68 7.32
CA LEU A 138 8.25 0.36 6.92
C LEU A 138 8.17 -0.83 5.94
N ALA A 139 9.14 -0.92 5.03
CA ALA A 139 9.21 -2.02 4.06
C ALA A 139 9.75 -3.32 4.69
N GLY A 140 10.49 -3.23 5.80
CA GLY A 140 11.19 -4.36 6.42
C GLY A 140 12.39 -4.86 5.61
N ILE A 141 12.85 -4.11 4.62
CA ILE A 141 14.00 -4.39 3.75
C ILE A 141 14.79 -3.11 3.49
N ASP A 142 16.09 -3.20 3.27
CA ASP A 142 16.92 -2.10 2.78
C ASP A 142 16.62 -1.86 1.29
N ILE A 143 15.88 -0.79 0.97
CA ILE A 143 15.45 -0.47 -0.39
C ILE A 143 16.65 -0.02 -1.23
N ASN A 144 17.65 0.66 -0.63
CA ASN A 144 18.86 1.07 -1.32
C ASN A 144 19.62 -0.15 -1.87
N GLU A 145 19.69 -1.26 -1.12
CA GLU A 145 20.34 -2.50 -1.56
C GLU A 145 19.61 -3.19 -2.73
N GLN A 146 18.34 -2.87 -2.98
CA GLN A 146 17.59 -3.37 -4.13
C GLN A 146 17.90 -2.60 -5.43
N ILE A 147 18.60 -1.46 -5.33
CA ILE A 147 18.96 -0.60 -6.45
C ILE A 147 20.47 -0.74 -6.70
N PRO A 148 20.93 -1.39 -7.79
CA PRO A 148 22.36 -1.72 -7.99
C PRO A 148 23.33 -0.52 -7.89
N GLN A 149 22.88 0.69 -8.22
CA GLN A 149 23.70 1.92 -8.13
C GLN A 149 23.68 2.55 -6.74
N SER A 150 22.85 2.06 -5.82
CA SER A 150 22.65 2.60 -4.47
C SER A 150 23.02 1.59 -3.37
N ALA A 151 23.48 0.39 -3.74
CA ALA A 151 23.91 -0.61 -2.76
C ALA A 151 25.06 -0.07 -1.90
N GLY A 152 24.94 -0.23 -0.58
CA GLY A 152 25.92 0.28 0.39
C GLY A 152 25.85 1.78 0.67
N VAL A 153 24.89 2.52 0.07
CA VAL A 153 24.68 3.95 0.37
C VAL A 153 24.03 4.08 1.75
N ALA A 154 24.54 5.01 2.55
CA ALA A 154 23.95 5.32 3.86
C ALA A 154 22.54 5.93 3.71
N ASP A 155 21.70 5.74 4.74
CA ASP A 155 20.35 6.32 4.80
C ASP A 155 20.39 7.80 5.17
N ILE A 156 21.33 8.15 6.03
CA ILE A 156 21.50 9.49 6.59
C ILE A 156 22.93 9.96 6.34
N ARG A 157 23.08 11.21 5.95
CA ARG A 157 24.37 11.90 5.95
C ARG A 157 24.35 13.01 6.97
N ALA A 158 25.32 12.98 7.89
CA ALA A 158 25.48 13.96 8.94
C ALA A 158 26.86 14.65 8.84
N VAL A 159 26.88 15.95 9.05
CA VAL A 159 28.12 16.75 9.09
C VAL A 159 28.12 17.64 10.33
N PHE A 160 29.26 17.73 10.99
CA PHE A 160 29.44 18.55 12.19
C PHE A 160 30.60 19.57 11.98
N ASN A 161 30.48 20.72 12.63
CA ASN A 161 31.38 21.82 12.37
C ASN A 161 32.75 21.63 13.03
N SER A 162 33.79 21.37 12.26
CA SER A 162 35.16 21.27 12.74
C SER A 162 35.77 22.61 13.20
N ASN A 163 35.26 23.76 12.71
CA ASN A 163 35.75 25.09 13.08
C ASN A 163 35.52 25.43 14.55
N LEU A 164 34.54 24.81 15.24
CA LEU A 164 34.34 25.03 16.67
C LEU A 164 35.59 24.64 17.49
N ASP A 165 36.33 23.65 17.03
CA ASP A 165 37.51 23.14 17.76
C ASP A 165 38.83 23.63 17.18
N SER A 166 38.83 24.21 15.99
CA SER A 166 40.04 24.58 15.25
C SER A 166 40.19 26.08 14.98
N ASP A 167 39.11 26.86 14.97
CA ASP A 167 39.11 28.29 14.68
C ASP A 167 38.76 29.11 15.93
N PRO A 168 39.72 29.86 16.52
CA PRO A 168 39.44 30.66 17.69
C PRO A 168 38.48 31.84 17.43
N ALA A 169 38.21 32.19 16.18
CA ALA A 169 37.18 33.16 15.82
C ALA A 169 35.78 32.60 15.81
N CYS A 170 35.64 31.29 15.78
CA CYS A 170 34.35 30.61 15.82
C CYS A 170 33.78 30.57 17.25
N LEU A 171 32.63 31.20 17.50
CA LEU A 171 31.96 31.28 18.80
C LEU A 171 32.89 31.63 19.97
N LEU A 172 33.80 32.58 19.73
CA LEU A 172 34.79 33.04 20.69
C LEU A 172 35.80 31.96 21.14
N GLY A 173 36.10 31.00 20.30
CA GLY A 173 37.01 29.88 20.58
C GLY A 173 36.48 28.86 21.59
N ARG A 174 35.18 28.86 21.87
CA ARG A 174 34.52 27.86 22.71
C ARG A 174 34.15 26.68 21.84
N GLY A 175 34.83 25.55 22.01
CA GLY A 175 34.59 24.32 21.28
C GLY A 175 33.30 23.57 21.69
N PHE A 176 33.14 22.39 21.14
CA PHE A 176 32.11 21.47 21.59
C PHE A 176 32.41 20.88 22.96
N TYR A 177 31.38 20.68 23.75
CA TYR A 177 31.41 19.80 24.91
C TYR A 177 31.21 18.34 24.47
N TYR A 178 32.11 17.46 24.86
CA TYR A 178 32.08 16.04 24.48
C TYR A 178 31.64 15.11 25.61
N GLY A 179 31.16 15.64 26.73
CA GLY A 179 30.57 14.83 27.82
C GLY A 179 29.23 14.25 27.40
N LEU A 180 28.79 13.23 28.16
CA LEU A 180 27.51 12.56 27.97
C LEU A 180 26.47 12.99 29.03
N ASP A 181 26.82 13.96 29.87
CA ASP A 181 26.03 14.45 31.00
C ASP A 181 25.41 15.84 30.78
N HIS A 182 25.53 16.38 29.55
CA HIS A 182 24.96 17.67 29.11
C HIS A 182 25.45 18.90 29.92
N ARG A 183 26.58 18.83 30.59
CA ARG A 183 27.11 19.94 31.41
C ARG A 183 27.99 20.89 30.62
N LEU A 184 27.45 22.03 30.21
CA LEU A 184 28.21 23.11 29.52
C LEU A 184 29.03 23.99 30.45
N ASP A 185 28.80 23.92 31.75
CA ASP A 185 29.53 24.58 32.83
C ASP A 185 30.36 23.53 33.57
N ARG A 186 31.68 23.55 33.33
CA ARG A 186 32.60 22.52 33.80
C ARG A 186 32.87 22.59 35.29
N ASP A 187 32.95 23.82 35.85
CA ASP A 187 33.33 24.07 37.23
C ASP A 187 32.17 24.45 38.14
N GLY A 188 30.94 24.50 37.59
CA GLY A 188 29.72 24.80 38.36
C GLY A 188 29.58 26.26 38.77
N ASN A 189 30.33 27.17 38.15
CA ASN A 189 30.32 28.60 38.48
C ASN A 189 29.19 29.40 37.78
N GLY A 190 28.36 28.74 36.99
CA GLY A 190 27.27 29.34 36.24
C GLY A 190 27.66 29.95 34.92
N THR A 191 28.96 29.83 34.52
CA THR A 191 29.46 30.32 33.24
C THR A 191 29.69 29.16 32.28
N ARG A 192 29.22 29.29 31.05
CA ARG A 192 29.44 28.25 30.03
C ARG A 192 30.91 28.26 29.57
N ASP A 193 31.58 27.13 29.74
CA ASP A 193 32.93 26.90 29.24
C ASP A 193 32.95 26.47 27.77
N TYR A 194 31.84 25.88 27.30
CA TYR A 194 31.70 25.38 25.94
C TYR A 194 30.62 26.14 25.16
N ALA A 195 30.75 26.17 23.84
CA ALA A 195 29.78 26.82 22.98
C ALA A 195 28.51 25.99 22.84
N SER A 196 28.65 24.66 22.73
CA SER A 196 27.54 23.74 22.43
C SER A 196 27.82 22.33 22.97
N ASP A 197 26.75 21.64 23.31
CA ASP A 197 26.75 20.21 23.68
C ASP A 197 26.64 19.36 22.40
N LEU A 198 27.74 18.67 22.04
CA LEU A 198 27.77 17.85 20.84
C LEU A 198 26.70 16.75 20.86
N LEU A 199 26.43 16.12 22.02
CA LEU A 199 25.41 15.04 22.11
C LEU A 199 24.03 15.58 21.70
N ARG A 200 23.66 16.77 22.18
CA ARG A 200 22.41 17.42 21.79
C ARG A 200 22.38 17.75 20.30
N VAL A 201 23.48 18.28 19.75
CA VAL A 201 23.58 18.58 18.31
C VAL A 201 23.42 17.31 17.50
N VAL A 202 24.10 16.22 17.86
CA VAL A 202 23.99 14.95 17.15
C VAL A 202 22.56 14.39 17.21
N LEU A 203 21.92 14.44 18.38
CA LEU A 203 20.53 14.00 18.52
C LEU A 203 19.57 14.80 17.62
N HIS A 204 19.77 16.13 17.58
CA HIS A 204 19.01 17.03 16.72
C HIS A 204 19.22 16.69 15.23
N GLU A 205 20.46 16.60 14.79
CA GLU A 205 20.77 16.35 13.40
C GLU A 205 20.28 14.95 12.95
N LEU A 206 20.44 13.93 13.78
CA LEU A 206 19.87 12.61 13.47
C LEU A 206 18.34 12.66 13.37
N GLY A 207 17.66 13.52 14.15
CA GLY A 207 16.22 13.75 14.01
C GLY A 207 15.84 14.22 12.61
N HIS A 208 16.62 15.12 12.01
CA HIS A 208 16.44 15.52 10.61
C HIS A 208 16.66 14.35 9.64
N GLY A 209 17.71 13.56 9.86
CA GLY A 209 18.03 12.38 9.06
C GLY A 209 16.93 11.31 9.13
N LEU A 210 16.31 11.13 10.29
CA LEU A 210 15.20 10.19 10.53
C LEU A 210 13.87 10.66 9.92
N GLY A 211 13.81 11.90 9.41
CA GLY A 211 12.69 12.42 8.64
C GLY A 211 12.04 13.67 9.17
N PHE A 212 12.49 14.24 10.30
CA PHE A 212 11.97 15.52 10.77
C PHE A 212 12.52 16.67 9.91
N ALA A 213 12.19 16.64 8.61
CA ALA A 213 12.71 17.61 7.63
C ALA A 213 11.74 17.80 6.47
N SER A 214 11.49 19.06 6.11
CA SER A 214 10.74 19.42 4.91
C SER A 214 11.59 19.23 3.65
N VAL A 215 10.99 18.69 2.60
CA VAL A 215 11.59 18.63 1.26
C VAL A 215 11.18 19.80 0.38
N VAL A 216 10.30 20.67 0.86
CA VAL A 216 9.81 21.82 0.11
C VAL A 216 10.93 22.86 -0.04
N ASN A 217 11.18 23.29 -1.27
CA ASN A 217 12.09 24.37 -1.56
C ASN A 217 11.49 25.71 -1.10
N LEU A 218 12.00 26.27 -0.02
CA LEU A 218 11.49 27.50 0.59
C LEU A 218 11.75 28.78 -0.24
N THR A 219 12.31 28.65 -1.44
CA THR A 219 12.46 29.75 -2.41
C THR A 219 11.39 29.68 -3.50
N THR A 220 10.94 28.48 -3.87
CA THR A 220 9.95 28.27 -4.94
C THR A 220 8.62 27.72 -4.42
N GLY A 221 8.60 27.14 -3.23
CA GLY A 221 7.45 26.40 -2.67
C GLY A 221 7.25 25.02 -3.28
N GLU A 222 8.11 24.61 -4.22
CA GLU A 222 8.03 23.30 -4.85
C GLU A 222 8.51 22.19 -3.90
N GLY A 223 7.83 21.08 -3.90
CA GLY A 223 8.22 19.85 -3.21
C GLY A 223 9.24 19.03 -4.00
N ALA A 224 9.41 17.78 -3.62
CA ALA A 224 10.25 16.84 -4.35
C ALA A 224 9.60 16.43 -5.67
N ARG A 225 10.42 16.23 -6.71
CA ARG A 225 9.95 15.72 -8.01
C ARG A 225 10.53 14.33 -8.24
N GLY A 226 9.66 13.39 -8.52
CA GLY A 226 10.04 12.07 -9.02
C GLY A 226 10.47 12.11 -10.48
N SER A 227 10.77 10.95 -11.06
CA SER A 227 11.10 10.79 -12.49
C SER A 227 9.96 11.23 -13.42
N ASP A 228 8.73 11.29 -12.93
CA ASP A 228 7.53 11.77 -13.64
C ASP A 228 7.40 13.31 -13.63
N GLY A 229 8.32 14.03 -12.97
CA GLY A 229 8.35 15.50 -12.91
C GLY A 229 7.24 16.13 -12.06
N VAL A 230 6.39 15.33 -11.41
CA VAL A 230 5.26 15.84 -10.61
C VAL A 230 5.75 16.34 -9.26
N ASP A 231 5.29 17.53 -8.87
CA ASP A 231 5.56 18.17 -7.57
C ASP A 231 4.82 17.42 -6.44
N ARG A 232 5.56 16.94 -5.44
CA ARG A 232 5.03 16.17 -4.30
C ARG A 232 5.69 16.59 -3.00
N VAL A 233 4.96 16.43 -1.92
CA VAL A 233 5.48 16.64 -0.56
C VAL A 233 6.04 15.33 0.02
N ALA A 234 6.94 15.45 1.03
CA ALA A 234 7.34 14.31 1.83
C ALA A 234 6.34 14.05 2.97
N VAL A 235 6.52 12.93 3.66
CA VAL A 235 5.67 12.55 4.80
C VAL A 235 5.68 13.62 5.90
N PHE A 236 6.80 14.27 6.17
CA PHE A 236 6.86 15.41 7.10
C PHE A 236 5.93 16.56 6.67
N ASP A 237 6.02 16.97 5.41
CA ASP A 237 5.22 18.09 4.87
C ASP A 237 3.71 17.78 4.86
N HIS A 238 3.35 16.50 4.90
CA HIS A 238 1.96 16.07 5.00
C HIS A 238 1.31 16.50 6.32
N PHE A 239 2.12 16.62 7.37
CA PHE A 239 1.68 17.09 8.69
C PHE A 239 1.84 18.60 8.90
N VAL A 240 2.41 19.32 7.94
CA VAL A 240 2.51 20.79 8.02
C VAL A 240 1.17 21.43 7.68
N PHE A 241 0.68 22.28 8.57
CA PHE A 241 -0.66 22.92 8.49
C PHE A 241 -0.55 24.42 8.73
N ASP A 242 -1.31 25.18 7.97
CA ASP A 242 -1.40 26.65 8.12
C ASP A 242 -2.77 27.03 8.67
N GLU A 243 -2.77 27.57 9.88
CA GLU A 243 -3.99 27.99 10.60
C GLU A 243 -4.73 29.12 9.91
N THR A 244 -4.03 29.96 9.13
CA THR A 244 -4.65 31.09 8.44
C THR A 244 -5.48 30.64 7.25
N THR A 245 -4.97 29.68 6.49
CA THR A 245 -5.65 29.13 5.32
C THR A 245 -6.52 27.93 5.65
N THR A 246 -6.32 27.33 6.82
CA THR A 246 -6.93 26.06 7.25
C THR A 246 -6.63 24.88 6.29
N LEU A 247 -5.47 24.90 5.63
CA LEU A 247 -5.03 23.87 4.70
C LEU A 247 -3.73 23.23 5.18
N GLY A 248 -3.59 21.92 4.94
CA GLY A 248 -2.31 21.22 5.01
C GLY A 248 -1.46 21.45 3.75
N TRP A 249 -0.14 21.39 3.89
CA TRP A 249 0.76 21.59 2.76
C TRP A 249 0.60 20.58 1.62
N ALA A 250 0.11 19.38 1.91
CA ALA A 250 -0.26 18.40 0.89
C ALA A 250 -1.42 18.86 -0.01
N GLN A 251 -2.25 19.80 0.47
CA GLN A 251 -3.39 20.35 -0.25
C GLN A 251 -3.05 21.68 -0.96
N MET A 252 -1.88 22.23 -0.71
CA MET A 252 -1.43 23.52 -1.25
C MET A 252 -0.63 23.37 -2.54
N ASN A 253 -0.75 24.34 -3.44
CA ASN A 253 0.20 24.51 -4.54
C ASN A 253 1.52 25.18 -4.06
N ALA A 254 2.53 25.23 -4.94
CA ALA A 254 3.85 25.77 -4.61
C ALA A 254 3.80 27.22 -4.07
N ALA A 255 3.02 28.11 -4.70
CA ALA A 255 2.90 29.50 -4.27
C ALA A 255 2.27 29.63 -2.88
N GLN A 256 1.30 28.81 -2.57
CA GLN A 256 0.66 28.77 -1.25
C GLN A 256 1.63 28.25 -0.19
N ARG A 257 2.38 27.17 -0.46
CA ARG A 257 3.42 26.66 0.46
C ARG A 257 4.52 27.69 0.70
N LEU A 258 4.96 28.39 -0.34
CA LEU A 258 5.96 29.47 -0.21
C LEU A 258 5.46 30.60 0.70
N THR A 259 4.21 30.99 0.59
CA THR A 259 3.61 32.01 1.45
C THR A 259 3.48 31.50 2.88
N SER A 260 2.98 30.28 3.04
CA SER A 260 2.77 29.59 4.32
C SER A 260 4.06 29.40 5.11
N SER A 261 5.20 29.12 4.43
CA SER A 261 6.51 28.94 5.07
C SER A 261 7.04 30.16 5.84
N LYS A 262 6.40 31.32 5.64
CA LYS A 262 6.71 32.60 6.31
C LYS A 262 5.62 33.07 7.27
N ASN A 263 4.61 32.24 7.49
CA ASN A 263 3.43 32.57 8.30
C ASN A 263 3.74 32.36 9.79
N SER A 264 4.53 33.29 10.34
CA SER A 264 4.99 33.24 11.73
C SER A 264 3.82 33.08 12.72
N GLY A 265 3.94 32.07 13.56
CA GLY A 265 2.97 31.78 14.61
C GLY A 265 1.71 31.04 14.20
N ASN A 266 1.49 30.82 12.89
CA ASN A 266 0.31 30.12 12.36
C ASN A 266 0.67 28.85 11.59
N LEU A 267 1.96 28.62 11.30
CA LEU A 267 2.41 27.35 10.77
C LEU A 267 2.57 26.34 11.91
N ALA A 268 2.00 25.15 11.77
CA ALA A 268 1.88 24.20 12.85
C ALA A 268 1.96 22.75 12.38
N TRP A 269 2.21 21.86 13.33
CA TRP A 269 2.16 20.42 13.15
C TRP A 269 0.73 19.90 13.34
N ASN A 270 0.23 19.12 12.40
CA ASN A 270 -1.14 18.57 12.43
C ASN A 270 -1.17 17.05 12.76
N GLY A 271 -0.09 16.50 13.32
CA GLY A 271 -0.06 15.11 13.74
C GLY A 271 -0.77 14.90 15.08
N PRO A 272 -1.61 13.88 15.21
CA PRO A 272 -2.43 13.64 16.40
C PRO A 272 -1.57 13.37 17.63
N ARG A 273 -0.51 12.53 17.52
CA ARG A 273 0.31 12.11 18.65
C ARG A 273 1.04 13.26 19.33
N VAL A 274 1.46 14.26 18.55
CA VAL A 274 2.02 15.52 19.08
C VAL A 274 0.92 16.36 19.74
N ASN A 275 -0.19 16.57 19.03
CA ASN A 275 -1.18 17.56 19.43
C ASN A 275 -1.95 17.19 20.71
N GLU A 276 -2.04 15.91 21.03
CA GLU A 276 -2.66 15.43 22.27
C GLU A 276 -1.85 15.68 23.54
N ARG A 277 -0.56 16.04 23.40
CA ARG A 277 0.35 16.27 24.51
C ARG A 277 0.67 17.73 24.79
N LEU A 278 0.02 18.64 24.13
CA LEU A 278 0.26 20.08 24.22
C LEU A 278 0.04 20.67 25.64
N ASN A 279 -0.66 19.94 26.52
CA ASN A 279 -0.83 20.32 27.93
C ASN A 279 0.47 20.33 28.74
N ARG A 280 1.56 19.76 28.20
CA ARG A 280 2.91 19.81 28.78
C ARG A 280 3.68 21.09 28.44
N LEU A 281 3.15 21.88 27.50
CA LEU A 281 3.76 23.10 27.05
C LEU A 281 3.12 24.31 27.71
N THR A 282 3.94 25.31 28.03
CA THR A 282 3.50 26.60 28.55
C THR A 282 3.39 27.67 27.46
N SER A 283 4.03 27.42 26.30
CA SER A 283 3.96 28.26 25.10
C SER A 283 4.26 27.45 23.82
N GLY A 284 4.16 28.07 22.65
CA GLY A 284 4.45 27.40 21.37
C GLY A 284 3.24 26.68 20.76
N VAL A 285 2.04 26.91 21.30
CA VAL A 285 0.80 26.29 20.80
C VAL A 285 -0.03 27.35 20.06
N THR A 286 -0.63 26.97 18.93
CA THR A 286 -1.56 27.82 18.16
C THR A 286 -2.95 27.91 18.83
N ALA A 287 -3.76 28.89 18.38
CA ALA A 287 -5.16 28.96 18.80
C ALA A 287 -5.97 27.70 18.43
N GLY A 288 -5.62 27.03 17.33
CA GLY A 288 -6.22 25.76 16.90
C GLY A 288 -5.70 24.52 17.66
N ARG A 289 -4.93 24.71 18.74
CA ARG A 289 -4.33 23.65 19.57
C ARG A 289 -3.42 22.71 18.78
N ARG A 290 -2.44 23.29 18.08
CA ARG A 290 -1.36 22.58 17.39
C ARG A 290 0.01 23.11 17.83
N LEU A 291 1.02 22.25 17.84
CA LEU A 291 2.40 22.66 18.10
C LEU A 291 2.94 23.49 16.93
N ARG A 292 3.48 24.66 17.25
CA ARG A 292 3.98 25.60 16.24
C ARG A 292 5.27 25.12 15.62
N LEU A 293 5.35 25.30 14.30
CA LEU A 293 6.60 25.17 13.53
C LEU A 293 7.27 26.53 13.34
N TYR A 294 8.59 26.52 13.27
CA TYR A 294 9.37 27.73 13.07
C TYR A 294 9.17 28.30 11.66
N ALA A 295 8.54 29.43 11.54
CA ALA A 295 8.23 30.11 10.29
C ALA A 295 8.51 31.61 10.42
N PRO A 296 9.80 32.04 10.42
CA PRO A 296 10.15 33.44 10.62
C PRO A 296 9.71 34.31 9.45
N ALA A 297 9.12 35.45 9.74
CA ALA A 297 8.78 36.48 8.75
C ALA A 297 10.09 37.09 8.19
N GLY A 298 10.31 37.02 6.88
CA GLY A 298 11.47 37.63 6.23
C GLY A 298 11.95 36.95 4.94
N ALA A 299 12.79 37.62 4.16
CA ALA A 299 13.22 37.16 2.83
C ALA A 299 14.30 36.06 2.88
N THR A 300 15.07 35.98 3.95
CA THR A 300 16.14 34.97 4.13
C THR A 300 16.12 34.46 5.56
N PRO A 301 15.28 33.43 5.85
CA PRO A 301 15.22 32.86 7.18
C PRO A 301 16.57 32.19 7.52
N THR A 302 17.14 32.52 8.68
CA THR A 302 18.23 31.75 9.31
C THR A 302 17.63 30.67 10.19
N GLY A 303 18.33 29.56 10.44
CA GLY A 303 17.92 28.51 11.35
C GLY A 303 16.95 27.45 10.76
N GLY A 304 16.92 27.27 9.44
CA GLY A 304 16.18 26.17 8.80
C GLY A 304 14.67 26.18 9.06
N PRO A 305 13.92 27.16 8.49
CA PRO A 305 12.47 27.28 8.73
C PRO A 305 11.73 26.01 8.32
N VAL A 306 10.57 25.80 8.95
CA VAL A 306 9.63 24.69 8.78
C VAL A 306 10.11 23.36 9.36
N SER A 307 11.36 22.98 9.18
CA SER A 307 11.94 21.74 9.72
C SER A 307 12.32 21.82 11.21
N HIS A 308 11.70 22.74 11.94
CA HIS A 308 11.99 22.97 13.37
C HIS A 308 10.72 23.34 14.12
N TRP A 309 10.69 23.03 15.43
CA TRP A 309 9.71 23.61 16.34
C TRP A 309 9.94 25.12 16.50
N ASP A 310 8.88 25.87 16.79
CA ASP A 310 9.02 27.32 17.00
C ASP A 310 9.82 27.59 18.28
N SER A 311 10.83 28.46 18.20
CA SER A 311 11.70 28.84 19.32
C SER A 311 11.01 29.57 20.50
N VAL A 312 9.71 29.86 20.38
CA VAL A 312 8.89 30.35 21.50
C VAL A 312 8.32 29.22 22.35
N THR A 313 8.51 27.97 21.95
CA THR A 313 7.99 26.79 22.67
C THR A 313 8.68 26.66 24.03
N ARG A 314 7.94 26.32 25.08
CA ARG A 314 8.48 26.09 26.42
C ARG A 314 7.82 24.89 27.08
N PRO A 315 8.58 23.97 27.73
CA PRO A 315 10.06 23.98 27.74
C PRO A 315 10.66 23.83 26.34
N ASP A 316 11.96 24.16 26.23
CA ASP A 316 12.69 24.06 24.97
C ASP A 316 12.70 22.61 24.44
N LEU A 317 12.55 22.46 23.13
CA LEU A 317 12.45 21.18 22.44
C LEU A 317 13.72 20.83 21.66
N LEU A 318 13.96 19.54 21.41
CA LEU A 318 15.16 19.06 20.70
C LEU A 318 15.30 19.68 19.31
N MET A 319 14.21 19.73 18.55
CA MET A 319 14.24 20.23 17.16
C MET A 319 13.94 21.72 17.05
N GLU A 320 14.35 22.55 18.02
CA GLU A 320 14.35 24.00 17.86
C GLU A 320 15.52 24.48 16.99
N PRO A 321 15.37 25.60 16.23
CA PRO A 321 16.36 26.05 15.25
C PRO A 321 17.64 26.61 15.88
N PHE A 322 17.60 26.90 17.17
CA PHE A 322 18.71 27.49 17.94
C PHE A 322 18.91 26.70 19.23
N GLU A 323 20.17 26.45 19.57
CA GLU A 323 20.47 25.81 20.85
C GLU A 323 20.20 26.79 21.99
N THR A 324 19.33 26.43 22.90
CA THR A 324 19.00 27.20 24.09
C THR A 324 19.75 26.69 25.31
N ALA A 325 19.77 27.49 26.38
CA ALA A 325 20.61 27.25 27.56
C ALA A 325 20.14 26.09 28.45
N VAL A 326 18.94 25.54 28.23
CA VAL A 326 18.36 24.51 29.08
C VAL A 326 18.55 23.14 28.44
N ALA A 327 19.09 22.18 29.17
CA ALA A 327 19.15 20.80 28.75
C ALA A 327 17.72 20.29 28.55
N ALA A 328 17.27 20.19 27.29
CA ALA A 328 16.06 19.46 26.99
C ALA A 328 16.32 17.98 27.25
N ASP A 329 15.47 17.34 28.02
CA ASP A 329 15.47 15.89 28.17
C ASP A 329 15.10 15.28 26.82
N THR A 330 16.02 14.68 26.30
CA THR A 330 16.49 14.17 25.04
C THR A 330 15.53 13.75 23.92
N THR A 331 14.19 13.68 24.03
CA THR A 331 13.40 13.08 22.96
C THR A 331 11.92 13.45 22.95
N ASP A 332 11.63 14.52 23.47
CA ASP A 332 10.39 15.29 23.56
C ASP A 332 9.29 14.98 22.50
N PHE A 333 8.61 15.97 22.03
CA PHE A 333 7.58 15.90 20.97
C PHE A 333 8.13 15.41 19.63
N THR A 334 9.46 15.41 19.41
CA THR A 334 10.07 14.93 18.17
C THR A 334 9.85 13.44 17.96
N THR A 335 9.93 12.64 19.03
CA THR A 335 9.59 11.21 18.96
C THR A 335 8.12 11.00 18.55
N CYS A 336 7.21 11.83 19.05
CA CYS A 336 5.80 11.78 18.67
C CYS A 336 5.57 12.20 17.21
N ALA A 337 6.31 13.19 16.73
CA ALA A 337 6.24 13.58 15.32
C ALA A 337 6.79 12.47 14.40
N LEU A 338 7.86 11.79 14.79
CA LEU A 338 8.34 10.61 14.07
C LEU A 338 7.29 9.50 14.03
N ALA A 339 6.57 9.29 15.16
CA ALA A 339 5.46 8.34 15.21
C ALA A 339 4.27 8.74 14.32
N ASP A 340 3.93 10.04 14.26
CA ASP A 340 2.92 10.55 13.32
C ASP A 340 3.31 10.28 11.86
N MET A 341 4.61 10.33 11.53
CA MET A 341 5.13 10.05 10.19
C MET A 341 5.20 8.56 9.83
N GLY A 342 4.97 7.66 10.80
CA GLY A 342 4.93 6.22 10.57
C GLY A 342 6.04 5.41 11.23
N TRP A 343 6.98 6.03 11.98
CA TRP A 343 7.91 5.28 12.81
C TRP A 343 7.18 4.52 13.91
N THR A 344 7.51 3.27 14.09
CA THR A 344 7.14 2.56 15.31
C THR A 344 8.08 2.97 16.43
N VAL A 345 7.54 3.60 17.47
CA VAL A 345 8.30 4.09 18.63
C VAL A 345 8.02 3.23 19.88
N VAL A 346 9.02 3.12 20.76
CA VAL A 346 8.86 2.36 22.01
C VAL A 346 7.92 3.12 22.95
N ALA A 347 6.86 2.45 23.38
CA ALA A 347 5.64 2.97 24.05
C ALA A 347 5.82 3.93 25.24
N ARG A 348 6.98 4.04 25.84
CA ARG A 348 7.18 4.88 27.05
C ARG A 348 7.50 6.35 26.77
N ARG A 349 7.90 6.70 25.56
CA ARG A 349 8.42 8.05 25.22
C ARG A 349 7.42 8.88 24.40
N CYS A 350 6.65 8.23 23.56
CA CYS A 350 5.40 8.75 23.01
C CYS A 350 4.34 7.69 23.35
N PRO A 351 3.85 7.65 24.63
CA PRO A 351 2.90 6.61 25.04
C PRO A 351 1.74 6.63 24.08
N ASP A 352 1.42 5.45 23.56
CA ASP A 352 0.26 5.28 22.72
C ASP A 352 -0.93 5.85 23.48
N LEU A 353 -1.69 6.65 22.80
CA LEU A 353 -3.10 6.75 23.11
C LEU A 353 -3.64 5.33 23.10
N PRO A 354 -4.68 5.00 23.88
CA PRO A 354 -5.34 3.75 23.67
C PRO A 354 -5.70 3.66 22.18
N ASN A 355 -4.98 2.78 21.46
CA ASN A 355 -5.20 2.61 20.04
C ASN A 355 -6.66 2.25 19.82
N THR A 356 -7.33 3.00 18.99
CA THR A 356 -8.71 2.69 18.61
C THR A 356 -8.65 1.76 17.40
N VAL A 357 -9.16 0.54 17.59
CA VAL A 357 -9.20 -0.44 16.50
C VAL A 357 -9.91 0.17 15.29
N PRO A 358 -9.30 0.18 14.10
CA PRO A 358 -9.93 0.73 12.92
C PRO A 358 -11.22 0.00 12.55
N ILE A 359 -12.10 0.64 11.80
CA ILE A 359 -13.40 0.08 11.41
C ILE A 359 -13.49 0.05 9.88
N GLY A 360 -13.68 -1.14 9.32
CA GLY A 360 -14.04 -1.31 7.92
C GLY A 360 -15.52 -0.96 7.70
N THR A 361 -15.82 -0.18 6.68
CA THR A 361 -17.19 0.20 6.34
C THR A 361 -17.81 -0.85 5.42
N ALA A 362 -18.81 -1.58 5.91
CA ALA A 362 -19.58 -2.47 5.07
C ALA A 362 -20.35 -1.67 4.00
N GLN A 363 -20.45 -2.24 2.79
CA GLN A 363 -21.13 -1.57 1.68
C GLN A 363 -21.87 -2.55 0.78
N THR A 364 -22.83 -2.03 0.03
CA THR A 364 -23.54 -2.78 -1.01
C THR A 364 -23.27 -2.14 -2.36
N VAL A 365 -22.87 -2.95 -3.34
CA VAL A 365 -22.51 -2.53 -4.68
C VAL A 365 -23.46 -3.20 -5.66
N ALA A 366 -23.99 -2.44 -6.62
CA ALA A 366 -24.69 -2.99 -7.77
C ALA A 366 -23.66 -3.36 -8.86
N ALA A 367 -23.81 -4.53 -9.42
CA ALA A 367 -23.05 -5.03 -10.56
C ALA A 367 -24.02 -5.58 -11.61
N THR A 368 -23.52 -5.79 -12.81
CA THR A 368 -24.23 -6.47 -13.90
C THR A 368 -23.37 -7.66 -14.28
N GLU A 369 -23.96 -8.83 -14.52
CA GLU A 369 -23.18 -9.98 -14.98
C GLU A 369 -22.44 -9.66 -16.27
N ASP A 370 -21.37 -10.40 -16.55
CA ASP A 370 -20.46 -10.21 -17.69
C ASP A 370 -19.76 -8.86 -17.78
N THR A 371 -20.00 -7.97 -16.81
CA THR A 371 -19.39 -6.63 -16.79
C THR A 371 -18.56 -6.44 -15.52
N PRO A 372 -17.24 -6.14 -15.63
CA PRO A 372 -16.42 -5.84 -14.46
C PRO A 372 -16.87 -4.57 -13.74
N GLN A 373 -17.02 -4.63 -12.43
CA GLN A 373 -17.44 -3.54 -11.54
C GLN A 373 -16.29 -3.07 -10.66
N ARG A 374 -16.03 -1.76 -10.63
CA ARG A 374 -15.04 -1.15 -9.72
C ARG A 374 -15.63 -0.99 -8.31
N ILE A 375 -14.82 -1.29 -7.31
CA ILE A 375 -15.18 -1.22 -5.90
C ILE A 375 -14.03 -0.52 -5.17
N THR A 376 -14.34 0.52 -4.40
CA THR A 376 -13.37 1.18 -3.52
C THR A 376 -13.76 0.87 -2.08
N LEU A 377 -12.84 0.24 -1.35
CA LEU A 377 -13.03 -0.05 0.08
C LEU A 377 -12.90 1.24 0.89
N SER A 378 -13.66 1.34 1.97
CA SER A 378 -13.62 2.46 2.90
C SER A 378 -13.58 1.99 4.35
N GLY A 379 -13.05 2.84 5.20
CA GLY A 379 -12.95 2.59 6.63
C GLY A 379 -12.60 3.88 7.37
N THR A 380 -12.64 3.82 8.68
CA THR A 380 -12.28 4.94 9.57
C THR A 380 -11.42 4.41 10.71
N ASP A 381 -10.59 5.30 11.22
CA ASP A 381 -9.83 5.10 12.43
C ASP A 381 -10.18 6.21 13.42
N GLY A 382 -10.37 5.85 14.70
CA GLY A 382 -10.77 6.78 15.74
C GLY A 382 -9.68 7.77 16.13
N ASP A 383 -8.42 7.38 15.91
CA ASP A 383 -7.23 8.16 16.22
C ASP A 383 -6.71 8.89 14.98
N ALA A 384 -7.39 8.71 13.83
CA ALA A 384 -7.01 9.22 12.52
C ALA A 384 -5.67 8.65 12.02
N ASP A 385 -5.31 7.44 12.45
CA ASP A 385 -4.15 6.72 11.95
C ASP A 385 -4.33 6.32 10.47
N ALA A 386 -3.21 6.16 9.77
CA ALA A 386 -3.21 5.77 8.38
C ALA A 386 -3.64 4.31 8.22
N ILE A 387 -4.83 4.09 7.67
CA ILE A 387 -5.41 2.76 7.53
C ILE A 387 -5.02 2.07 6.22
N ARG A 388 -4.89 0.75 6.28
CA ARG A 388 -4.65 -0.14 5.14
C ARG A 388 -5.74 -1.18 5.06
N PHE A 389 -6.03 -1.62 3.84
CA PHE A 389 -7.08 -2.59 3.55
C PHE A 389 -6.49 -3.91 3.09
N SER A 390 -7.10 -5.01 3.53
CA SER A 390 -6.74 -6.36 3.10
C SER A 390 -7.99 -7.21 2.88
N VAL A 391 -8.08 -7.88 1.73
CA VAL A 391 -9.18 -8.81 1.46
C VAL A 391 -8.97 -10.06 2.32
N SER A 392 -9.96 -10.40 3.14
CA SER A 392 -9.93 -11.52 4.08
C SER A 392 -10.77 -12.73 3.64
N GLY A 393 -11.72 -12.54 2.74
CA GLY A 393 -12.53 -13.61 2.15
C GLY A 393 -12.84 -13.29 0.69
N ALA A 394 -12.71 -14.29 -0.18
CA ALA A 394 -12.98 -14.14 -1.61
C ALA A 394 -14.47 -14.25 -1.94
N PRO A 395 -14.96 -13.64 -3.03
CA PRO A 395 -16.32 -13.84 -3.53
C PRO A 395 -16.49 -15.24 -4.13
N ALA A 396 -17.71 -15.75 -4.14
CA ALA A 396 -18.03 -17.10 -4.64
C ALA A 396 -18.44 -17.12 -6.12
N ARG A 397 -18.99 -16.00 -6.64
CA ARG A 397 -19.58 -15.91 -7.99
C ARG A 397 -18.77 -15.02 -8.94
N GLY A 398 -17.53 -14.65 -8.56
CA GLY A 398 -16.67 -13.79 -9.36
C GLY A 398 -15.25 -13.78 -8.84
N THR A 399 -14.43 -12.93 -9.41
CA THR A 399 -13.02 -12.74 -9.04
C THR A 399 -12.72 -11.29 -8.73
N LEU A 400 -11.78 -11.06 -7.80
CA LEU A 400 -11.26 -9.74 -7.50
C LEU A 400 -9.88 -9.55 -8.10
N SER A 401 -9.63 -8.36 -8.62
CA SER A 401 -8.33 -7.91 -9.11
C SER A 401 -8.07 -6.48 -8.64
N GLY A 402 -6.81 -6.01 -8.78
CA GLY A 402 -6.41 -4.68 -8.31
C GLY A 402 -5.72 -4.74 -6.95
N THR A 403 -5.42 -3.57 -6.41
CA THR A 403 -4.77 -3.42 -5.10
C THR A 403 -5.69 -2.62 -4.18
N PRO A 404 -6.02 -3.13 -2.97
CA PRO A 404 -6.81 -2.37 -2.01
C PRO A 404 -6.23 -0.97 -1.77
N PRO A 405 -7.08 0.06 -1.59
CA PRO A 405 -8.53 -0.01 -1.49
C PRO A 405 -9.27 -0.13 -2.83
N ASN A 406 -8.60 -0.04 -4.00
CA ASN A 406 -9.24 0.00 -5.30
C ASN A 406 -9.22 -1.38 -5.95
N LEU A 407 -10.39 -2.00 -6.00
CA LEU A 407 -10.59 -3.33 -6.54
C LEU A 407 -11.47 -3.29 -7.79
N THR A 408 -11.37 -4.32 -8.59
CA THR A 408 -12.30 -4.61 -9.69
C THR A 408 -12.85 -6.01 -9.46
N TYR A 409 -14.15 -6.12 -9.35
CA TYR A 409 -14.88 -7.37 -9.30
C TYR A 409 -15.32 -7.76 -10.73
N ALA A 410 -14.98 -8.95 -11.16
CA ALA A 410 -15.45 -9.54 -12.40
C ALA A 410 -16.36 -10.71 -12.06
N PRO A 411 -17.69 -10.64 -12.36
CA PRO A 411 -18.57 -11.78 -12.22
C PRO A 411 -18.08 -12.96 -13.06
N ASN A 412 -18.32 -14.19 -12.60
CA ASN A 412 -18.16 -15.35 -13.45
C ASN A 412 -19.20 -15.28 -14.57
N ALA A 413 -18.93 -15.92 -15.68
CA ALA A 413 -19.90 -15.96 -16.80
C ALA A 413 -21.28 -16.42 -16.31
N ASN A 414 -22.31 -15.68 -16.68
CA ASN A 414 -23.73 -15.95 -16.37
C ASN A 414 -24.04 -16.02 -14.86
N ALA A 415 -23.26 -15.32 -14.05
CA ALA A 415 -23.46 -15.31 -12.60
C ALA A 415 -24.29 -14.12 -12.17
N ASN A 416 -25.53 -14.34 -11.80
CA ASN A 416 -26.45 -13.34 -11.28
C ASN A 416 -26.85 -13.60 -9.81
N GLY A 417 -27.56 -12.66 -9.20
CA GLY A 417 -27.98 -12.72 -7.80
C GLY A 417 -27.00 -12.07 -6.84
N THR A 418 -26.93 -12.54 -5.59
CA THR A 418 -26.08 -11.91 -4.56
C THR A 418 -24.78 -12.67 -4.40
N ASP A 419 -23.68 -11.94 -4.39
CA ASP A 419 -22.34 -12.39 -4.00
C ASP A 419 -21.79 -11.51 -2.87
N SER A 420 -20.70 -11.88 -2.27
CA SER A 420 -20.04 -11.07 -1.25
C SER A 420 -18.58 -11.45 -1.05
N PHE A 421 -17.80 -10.50 -0.61
CA PHE A 421 -16.46 -10.74 -0.09
C PHE A 421 -16.24 -9.97 1.20
N THR A 422 -15.20 -10.31 1.93
CA THR A 422 -14.87 -9.64 3.20
C THR A 422 -13.49 -9.04 3.16
N PHE A 423 -13.31 -7.98 3.94
CA PHE A 423 -12.03 -7.32 4.10
C PHE A 423 -11.82 -6.87 5.55
N THR A 424 -10.57 -6.65 5.90
CA THR A 424 -10.15 -6.05 7.17
C THR A 424 -9.39 -4.76 6.90
N VAL A 425 -9.34 -3.93 7.92
CA VAL A 425 -8.59 -2.67 7.94
C VAL A 425 -7.58 -2.74 9.06
N THR A 426 -6.36 -2.27 8.84
CA THR A 426 -5.33 -2.15 9.88
C THR A 426 -4.73 -0.76 9.86
N ASP A 427 -4.45 -0.23 11.03
CA ASP A 427 -3.68 0.99 11.29
C ASP A 427 -2.17 0.70 11.46
N GLY A 428 -1.78 -0.58 11.41
CA GLY A 428 -0.41 -1.06 11.64
C GLY A 428 -0.17 -1.52 13.09
N ILE A 429 -1.13 -1.32 13.99
CA ILE A 429 -1.12 -1.77 15.40
C ILE A 429 -2.19 -2.84 15.60
N ASP A 430 -3.44 -2.51 15.25
CA ASP A 430 -4.58 -3.39 15.36
C ASP A 430 -5.22 -3.69 14.01
N VAL A 431 -6.07 -4.70 14.00
CA VAL A 431 -6.83 -5.12 12.81
C VAL A 431 -8.31 -5.09 13.14
N SER A 432 -9.11 -4.47 12.28
CA SER A 432 -10.57 -4.42 12.43
C SER A 432 -11.20 -5.81 12.46
N SER A 433 -12.40 -5.89 12.98
CA SER A 433 -13.31 -6.98 12.61
C SER A 433 -13.54 -6.98 11.08
N SER A 434 -13.92 -8.14 10.56
CA SER A 434 -14.18 -8.27 9.13
C SER A 434 -15.41 -7.46 8.71
N ALA A 435 -15.26 -6.63 7.67
CA ALA A 435 -16.34 -5.90 7.03
C ALA A 435 -16.76 -6.61 5.72
N THR A 436 -18.03 -6.54 5.37
CA THR A 436 -18.57 -7.23 4.20
C THR A 436 -18.91 -6.24 3.10
N VAL A 437 -18.49 -6.56 1.88
CA VAL A 437 -19.00 -5.95 0.65
C VAL A 437 -20.01 -6.94 0.05
N THR A 438 -21.27 -6.52 -0.01
CA THR A 438 -22.33 -7.25 -0.68
C THR A 438 -22.44 -6.78 -2.13
N ILE A 439 -22.52 -7.70 -3.08
CA ILE A 439 -22.59 -7.40 -4.50
C ILE A 439 -23.91 -7.96 -5.03
N ASN A 440 -24.78 -7.07 -5.53
CA ASN A 440 -26.02 -7.47 -6.18
C ASN A 440 -25.81 -7.47 -7.69
N ILE A 441 -25.72 -8.65 -8.28
CA ILE A 441 -25.46 -8.85 -9.70
C ILE A 441 -26.80 -8.94 -10.42
N ALA A 442 -27.08 -7.94 -11.25
CA ALA A 442 -28.27 -7.94 -12.09
C ALA A 442 -28.08 -8.92 -13.26
N PRO A 443 -29.10 -9.71 -13.61
CA PRO A 443 -29.04 -10.57 -14.77
C PRO A 443 -29.05 -9.77 -16.08
N VAL A 444 -28.42 -10.32 -17.09
CA VAL A 444 -28.47 -9.87 -18.50
C VAL A 444 -28.85 -11.09 -19.32
N ASN A 445 -29.88 -10.95 -20.13
CA ASN A 445 -30.33 -12.07 -20.95
C ASN A 445 -29.21 -12.62 -21.85
N ASP A 446 -28.89 -13.87 -21.68
CA ASP A 446 -27.92 -14.63 -22.46
C ASP A 446 -28.60 -15.38 -23.63
N ALA A 447 -27.85 -15.64 -24.68
CA ALA A 447 -28.39 -16.41 -25.80
C ALA A 447 -28.44 -17.91 -25.48
N PRO A 448 -29.55 -18.60 -25.78
CA PRO A 448 -29.62 -20.03 -25.60
C PRO A 448 -28.69 -20.81 -26.53
N ALA A 449 -28.43 -22.05 -26.22
CA ALA A 449 -27.66 -22.98 -27.02
C ALA A 449 -28.56 -24.10 -27.53
N ALA A 450 -28.69 -24.29 -28.84
CA ALA A 450 -29.36 -25.43 -29.44
C ALA A 450 -28.40 -26.63 -29.55
N THR A 451 -28.87 -27.83 -29.25
CA THR A 451 -28.06 -29.06 -29.22
C THR A 451 -28.18 -29.84 -30.51
N ALA A 452 -27.07 -29.99 -31.24
CA ALA A 452 -27.02 -30.84 -32.45
C ALA A 452 -27.27 -32.32 -32.11
N ARG A 453 -27.99 -33.03 -33.02
CA ARG A 453 -28.30 -34.47 -32.82
C ARG A 453 -28.04 -35.27 -34.09
N SER A 454 -27.84 -36.58 -33.90
CA SER A 454 -27.80 -37.55 -34.98
C SER A 454 -28.74 -38.71 -34.63
N LEU A 455 -29.52 -39.17 -35.60
CA LEU A 455 -30.48 -40.26 -35.41
C LEU A 455 -30.65 -41.08 -36.69
N SER A 456 -31.35 -42.21 -36.58
CA SER A 456 -31.70 -43.03 -37.72
C SER A 456 -33.22 -42.96 -38.00
N ALA A 457 -33.56 -42.88 -39.26
CA ALA A 457 -34.93 -42.88 -39.77
C ALA A 457 -35.14 -44.03 -40.77
N THR A 458 -36.40 -44.39 -41.01
CA THR A 458 -36.74 -45.37 -42.04
C THR A 458 -37.42 -44.65 -43.21
N SER A 459 -37.06 -45.01 -44.42
CA SER A 459 -37.57 -44.43 -45.63
C SER A 459 -39.11 -44.34 -45.65
N GLY A 460 -39.61 -43.12 -45.88
CA GLY A 460 -41.04 -42.83 -45.96
C GLY A 460 -41.81 -42.92 -44.64
N GLN A 461 -41.15 -43.20 -43.51
CA GLN A 461 -41.79 -43.23 -42.20
C GLN A 461 -41.58 -41.93 -41.41
N ALA A 462 -42.61 -41.50 -40.68
CA ALA A 462 -42.52 -40.34 -39.81
C ALA A 462 -41.69 -40.71 -38.55
N THR A 463 -40.61 -39.95 -38.32
CA THR A 463 -39.69 -40.14 -37.20
C THR A 463 -39.82 -38.93 -36.27
N PRO A 464 -40.30 -39.14 -35.01
CA PRO A 464 -40.36 -38.07 -34.03
C PRO A 464 -38.98 -37.77 -33.48
N ILE A 465 -38.68 -36.49 -33.27
CA ILE A 465 -37.40 -35.94 -32.81
C ILE A 465 -37.70 -34.93 -31.72
N VAL A 466 -37.04 -35.06 -30.58
CA VAL A 466 -37.06 -34.02 -29.54
C VAL A 466 -35.91 -33.05 -29.83
N LEU A 467 -36.23 -31.80 -30.09
CA LEU A 467 -35.26 -30.72 -30.18
C LEU A 467 -34.84 -30.31 -28.77
N GLU A 468 -33.56 -30.17 -28.53
CA GLU A 468 -32.99 -29.89 -27.22
C GLU A 468 -32.11 -28.63 -27.28
N GLY A 469 -32.08 -27.93 -26.17
CA GLY A 469 -31.22 -26.74 -25.95
C GLY A 469 -31.13 -26.47 -24.46
N SER A 470 -30.23 -25.57 -24.12
CA SER A 470 -30.08 -25.05 -22.76
C SER A 470 -30.00 -23.54 -22.81
N ASP A 471 -30.42 -22.89 -21.76
CA ASP A 471 -30.35 -21.46 -21.56
C ASP A 471 -29.60 -21.16 -20.27
N PRO A 472 -28.63 -20.22 -20.28
CA PRO A 472 -27.89 -19.86 -19.08
C PRO A 472 -28.77 -19.24 -17.98
N ASP A 473 -29.79 -18.46 -18.35
CA ASP A 473 -30.75 -17.84 -17.44
C ASP A 473 -31.84 -18.78 -16.97
N GLY A 474 -31.97 -19.95 -17.63
CA GLY A 474 -32.98 -20.94 -17.36
C GLY A 474 -34.32 -20.64 -18.00
N ASP A 475 -34.34 -19.82 -19.03
CA ASP A 475 -35.56 -19.41 -19.75
C ASP A 475 -36.18 -20.54 -20.55
N VAL A 476 -37.49 -20.43 -20.77
CA VAL A 476 -38.26 -21.42 -21.52
C VAL A 476 -37.97 -21.28 -23.02
N LEU A 477 -37.39 -22.33 -23.60
CA LEU A 477 -36.99 -22.31 -24.99
C LEU A 477 -38.12 -22.62 -25.97
N ALA A 478 -38.23 -21.79 -27.02
CA ALA A 478 -38.97 -22.07 -28.24
C ALA A 478 -38.01 -22.56 -29.33
N PHE A 479 -38.47 -23.46 -30.20
CA PHE A 479 -37.65 -24.03 -31.27
C PHE A 479 -38.23 -23.69 -32.63
N GLU A 480 -37.36 -23.34 -33.57
CA GLU A 480 -37.71 -22.98 -34.95
C GLU A 480 -36.86 -23.77 -35.94
N ILE A 481 -37.50 -24.34 -36.98
CA ILE A 481 -36.79 -24.98 -38.10
C ILE A 481 -36.25 -23.87 -39.01
N VAL A 482 -34.92 -23.82 -39.21
CA VAL A 482 -34.24 -22.83 -40.03
C VAL A 482 -34.11 -23.29 -41.50
N SER A 483 -33.76 -24.57 -41.70
CA SER A 483 -33.70 -25.14 -43.04
C SER A 483 -34.41 -26.49 -43.09
N GLN A 484 -35.09 -26.78 -44.20
CA GLN A 484 -35.70 -28.08 -44.48
C GLN A 484 -34.62 -29.07 -44.96
N PRO A 485 -34.83 -30.37 -44.71
CA PRO A 485 -33.96 -31.41 -45.24
C PRO A 485 -34.07 -31.52 -46.77
N ALA A 486 -32.99 -31.91 -47.44
CA ALA A 486 -32.93 -31.98 -48.90
C ALA A 486 -33.76 -33.14 -49.47
N SER A 487 -33.87 -34.23 -48.75
CA SER A 487 -34.53 -35.48 -49.21
C SER A 487 -35.72 -35.88 -48.34
N GLY A 488 -36.35 -34.91 -47.72
CA GLY A 488 -37.50 -35.13 -46.84
C GLY A 488 -38.22 -33.84 -46.50
N ARG A 489 -39.01 -33.88 -45.46
CA ARG A 489 -39.63 -32.71 -44.85
C ARG A 489 -39.59 -32.84 -43.34
N VAL A 490 -39.48 -31.73 -42.65
CA VAL A 490 -39.61 -31.63 -41.19
C VAL A 490 -40.71 -30.62 -40.85
N SER A 491 -41.50 -30.95 -39.85
CA SER A 491 -42.43 -30.03 -39.16
C SER A 491 -42.17 -30.07 -37.68
N ALA A 492 -42.29 -28.92 -36.96
CA ALA A 492 -42.12 -28.87 -35.52
C ALA A 492 -43.33 -28.23 -34.85
N THR A 493 -43.62 -28.68 -33.64
CA THR A 493 -44.60 -28.08 -32.74
C THR A 493 -43.98 -28.09 -31.33
N GLY A 494 -43.65 -26.92 -30.84
CA GLY A 494 -42.86 -26.79 -29.63
C GLY A 494 -41.48 -27.47 -29.76
N ALA A 495 -41.09 -28.27 -28.80
CA ALA A 495 -39.83 -29.02 -28.80
C ALA A 495 -39.90 -30.34 -29.61
N THR A 496 -41.04 -30.70 -30.18
CA THR A 496 -41.18 -31.95 -30.94
C THR A 496 -41.16 -31.65 -32.43
N ALA A 497 -40.20 -32.20 -33.14
CA ALA A 497 -40.16 -32.20 -34.62
C ALA A 497 -40.52 -33.58 -35.16
N THR A 498 -41.07 -33.65 -36.35
CA THR A 498 -41.33 -34.90 -37.07
C THR A 498 -40.65 -34.80 -38.44
N TYR A 499 -39.66 -35.66 -38.65
CA TYR A 499 -38.99 -35.83 -39.92
C TYR A 499 -39.65 -36.98 -40.71
N THR A 500 -39.83 -36.76 -42.02
CA THR A 500 -40.28 -37.80 -42.93
C THR A 500 -39.48 -37.71 -44.23
N SER A 501 -38.70 -38.74 -44.53
CA SER A 501 -37.95 -38.77 -45.79
C SER A 501 -38.89 -38.98 -46.99
N ASN A 502 -38.41 -38.58 -48.15
CA ASN A 502 -39.07 -38.89 -49.42
C ASN A 502 -39.18 -40.42 -49.59
N PRO A 503 -40.26 -40.93 -50.14
CA PRO A 503 -40.42 -42.36 -50.38
C PRO A 503 -39.30 -42.93 -51.26
N GLY A 504 -38.66 -44.03 -50.79
CA GLY A 504 -37.56 -44.68 -51.50
C GLY A 504 -36.15 -44.04 -51.29
N PHE A 505 -36.07 -42.92 -50.60
CA PHE A 505 -34.77 -42.34 -50.24
C PHE A 505 -34.09 -43.14 -49.17
N SER A 506 -32.78 -43.42 -49.33
CA SER A 506 -31.90 -43.94 -48.29
C SER A 506 -30.55 -43.22 -48.41
N GLY A 507 -29.92 -42.93 -47.27
CA GLY A 507 -28.69 -42.18 -47.19
C GLY A 507 -28.74 -41.11 -46.07
N SER A 508 -27.78 -40.17 -46.11
CA SER A 508 -27.75 -39.08 -45.14
C SER A 508 -28.60 -37.90 -45.58
N ASP A 509 -29.36 -37.35 -44.68
CA ASP A 509 -30.10 -36.10 -44.81
C ASP A 509 -29.92 -35.24 -43.58
N SER A 510 -30.29 -33.99 -43.61
CA SER A 510 -30.17 -33.09 -42.46
C SER A 510 -31.09 -31.88 -42.56
N PHE A 511 -31.51 -31.38 -41.42
CA PHE A 511 -32.14 -30.08 -41.30
C PHE A 511 -31.47 -29.27 -40.17
N THR A 512 -31.74 -27.98 -40.15
CA THR A 512 -31.21 -27.11 -39.09
C THR A 512 -32.33 -26.46 -38.31
N PHE A 513 -32.06 -26.19 -37.03
CA PHE A 513 -32.99 -25.50 -36.15
C PHE A 513 -32.24 -24.54 -35.22
N ARG A 514 -32.95 -23.66 -34.57
CA ARG A 514 -32.44 -22.78 -33.52
C ARG A 514 -33.40 -22.80 -32.33
N ALA A 515 -32.86 -22.50 -31.16
CA ALA A 515 -33.63 -22.21 -29.94
C ALA A 515 -33.77 -20.70 -29.78
N SER A 516 -34.80 -20.23 -29.11
CA SER A 516 -35.00 -18.85 -28.70
C SER A 516 -35.65 -18.81 -27.33
N ASP A 517 -35.17 -17.90 -26.47
CA ASP A 517 -35.73 -17.53 -25.17
C ASP A 517 -36.87 -16.50 -25.27
N GLY A 518 -37.17 -16.01 -26.47
CA GLY A 518 -38.13 -14.94 -26.73
C GLY A 518 -37.48 -13.57 -26.93
N SER A 519 -36.24 -13.39 -26.58
CA SER A 519 -35.46 -12.18 -26.72
C SER A 519 -34.34 -12.33 -27.77
N VAL A 520 -33.58 -13.41 -27.67
CA VAL A 520 -32.43 -13.73 -28.53
C VAL A 520 -32.58 -15.16 -29.07
N ALA A 521 -31.97 -15.46 -30.21
CA ALA A 521 -31.92 -16.80 -30.76
C ALA A 521 -30.51 -17.40 -30.70
N SER A 522 -30.44 -18.70 -30.52
CA SER A 522 -29.18 -19.45 -30.52
C SER A 522 -28.50 -19.45 -31.89
N ALA A 523 -27.23 -19.84 -31.90
CA ALA A 523 -26.61 -20.37 -33.11
C ALA A 523 -27.42 -21.54 -33.67
N VAL A 524 -27.33 -21.74 -34.98
CA VAL A 524 -28.05 -22.83 -35.68
C VAL A 524 -27.40 -24.16 -35.35
N ALA A 525 -28.21 -25.14 -34.92
CA ALA A 525 -27.81 -26.51 -34.70
C ALA A 525 -28.33 -27.44 -35.81
N THR A 526 -27.58 -28.49 -36.08
CA THR A 526 -27.92 -29.47 -37.14
C THR A 526 -28.47 -30.78 -36.51
N VAL A 527 -29.58 -31.23 -37.08
CA VAL A 527 -30.04 -32.61 -36.89
C VAL A 527 -29.66 -33.39 -38.12
N SER A 528 -28.87 -34.45 -37.95
CA SER A 528 -28.41 -35.33 -39.04
C SER A 528 -29.17 -36.67 -38.97
N GLU A 529 -29.77 -37.08 -40.07
CA GLU A 529 -30.50 -38.36 -40.16
C GLU A 529 -29.74 -39.33 -41.07
N THR A 530 -29.64 -40.58 -40.62
CA THR A 530 -29.29 -41.70 -41.48
C THR A 530 -30.58 -42.47 -41.86
N VAL A 531 -31.03 -42.28 -43.07
CA VAL A 531 -32.26 -42.91 -43.54
C VAL A 531 -31.96 -44.31 -44.07
N ASN A 532 -32.50 -45.31 -43.43
CA ASN A 532 -32.42 -46.70 -43.84
C ASN A 532 -33.53 -47.05 -44.84
N ALA A 533 -33.24 -47.92 -45.78
CA ALA A 533 -34.25 -48.41 -46.71
C ALA A 533 -35.41 -49.07 -45.95
N ALA A 534 -36.62 -48.83 -46.44
CA ALA A 534 -37.77 -49.53 -45.89
C ALA A 534 -37.58 -51.05 -46.06
N PRO A 535 -38.01 -51.91 -45.06
CA PRO A 535 -37.97 -53.30 -45.24
C PRO A 535 -38.77 -53.70 -46.49
N ALA A 536 -38.19 -54.57 -47.33
CA ALA A 536 -38.88 -55.07 -48.51
C ALA A 536 -40.22 -55.76 -48.06
N GLN A 537 -41.32 -55.21 -48.57
CA GLN A 537 -42.62 -55.85 -48.34
C GLN A 537 -42.55 -57.27 -48.92
N PRO A 538 -42.89 -58.31 -48.17
CA PRO A 538 -42.90 -59.63 -48.73
C PRO A 538 -43.93 -59.61 -49.89
N THR A 539 -43.49 -59.86 -51.13
CA THR A 539 -44.31 -60.05 -52.29
C THR A 539 -45.17 -61.34 -51.97
N SER A 540 -46.48 -61.22 -51.89
CA SER A 540 -47.40 -62.34 -51.79
C SER A 540 -47.35 -63.09 -53.11
N GLY A 541 -46.36 -63.96 -53.23
CA GLY A 541 -46.33 -65.05 -54.23
C GLY A 541 -47.16 -66.19 -53.72
N GLY A 542 -48.37 -66.43 -54.34
CA GLY A 542 -49.21 -67.56 -53.99
C GLY A 542 -48.57 -68.87 -54.28
N GLY A 543 -48.79 -69.85 -53.39
CA GLY A 543 -48.46 -71.29 -53.65
C GLY A 543 -48.33 -72.10 -52.38
N GLY A 544 -49.43 -72.66 -51.97
CA GLY A 544 -49.73 -74.00 -51.45
C GLY A 544 -48.88 -74.66 -50.37
N GLY A 545 -49.53 -75.09 -49.30
CA GLY A 545 -49.22 -76.36 -48.66
C GLY A 545 -48.62 -76.40 -47.28
N GLY A 546 -49.40 -76.59 -46.28
CA GLY A 546 -49.11 -77.65 -45.29
C GLY A 546 -48.45 -77.31 -43.98
N SER A 547 -49.31 -77.33 -42.95
CA SER A 547 -49.06 -78.08 -41.71
C SER A 547 -48.18 -77.59 -40.58
N THR A 548 -48.88 -77.33 -39.49
CA THR A 548 -48.60 -77.66 -38.07
C THR A 548 -47.60 -76.84 -37.25
N SER A 549 -48.22 -76.21 -36.30
CA SER A 549 -47.90 -76.14 -34.85
C SER A 549 -46.50 -76.00 -34.37
N VAL A 550 -46.25 -75.01 -33.57
CA VAL A 550 -46.15 -75.16 -32.11
C VAL A 550 -46.03 -73.75 -31.45
N ILE A 551 -46.87 -73.62 -30.44
CA ILE A 551 -46.90 -72.53 -29.46
C ILE A 551 -45.67 -72.57 -28.58
N ALA A 552 -45.02 -71.45 -28.32
CA ALA A 552 -44.27 -71.28 -27.10
C ALA A 552 -44.44 -69.83 -26.56
N LEU A 553 -45.25 -69.82 -25.54
CA LEU A 553 -45.48 -68.70 -24.63
C LEU A 553 -44.25 -68.57 -23.69
N ALA A 554 -43.68 -67.45 -23.53
CA ALA A 554 -42.85 -67.18 -22.39
C ALA A 554 -43.10 -65.73 -21.89
N LEU A 555 -43.89 -65.65 -20.87
CA LEU A 555 -43.97 -64.60 -19.87
C LEU A 555 -42.72 -64.67 -18.98
N LEU A 556 -42.17 -63.55 -18.57
CA LEU A 556 -41.64 -63.23 -17.21
C LEU A 556 -41.15 -61.84 -17.27
N ALA A 557 -41.58 -60.93 -16.53
CA ALA A 557 -41.84 -60.61 -15.11
C ALA A 557 -40.91 -59.51 -14.67
N VAL A 558 -41.47 -58.39 -14.38
CA VAL A 558 -41.40 -57.49 -13.24
C VAL A 558 -40.12 -57.61 -12.37
N GLY A 559 -39.49 -56.55 -12.20
CA GLY A 559 -38.50 -56.34 -11.15
C GLY A 559 -38.37 -54.85 -10.71
N LEU A 560 -39.36 -54.47 -9.90
CA LEU A 560 -39.26 -53.23 -9.07
C LEU A 560 -38.22 -53.46 -8.00
N VAL A 561 -37.27 -52.54 -7.84
CA VAL A 561 -36.57 -52.42 -6.58
C VAL A 561 -36.52 -50.94 -6.19
N HIS A 562 -37.30 -50.63 -5.20
CA HIS A 562 -37.28 -49.50 -4.30
C HIS A 562 -36.17 -49.70 -3.25
N ARG A 563 -35.41 -48.65 -2.93
CA ARG A 563 -34.89 -48.32 -1.58
C ARG A 563 -34.18 -46.99 -1.65
N CYS A 564 -34.74 -45.99 -1.06
CA CYS A 564 -34.93 -45.61 0.34
C CYS A 564 -33.65 -45.12 1.00
N SER A 565 -33.65 -43.80 1.17
CA SER A 565 -33.12 -42.93 2.24
C SER A 565 -31.99 -43.43 3.16
N ARG A 566 -31.07 -42.55 3.47
CA ARG A 566 -30.89 -42.00 4.84
C ARG A 566 -30.03 -40.73 4.89
N ARG A 567 -30.52 -39.77 5.68
CA ARG A 567 -29.82 -38.62 6.27
C ARG A 567 -28.81 -39.09 7.31
N PHE A 568 -27.81 -38.23 7.58
CA PHE A 568 -27.15 -37.82 8.83
C PHE A 568 -25.82 -37.23 8.40
N ALA A 569 -25.27 -36.14 8.90
CA ALA A 569 -25.53 -35.17 9.97
C ALA A 569 -24.89 -33.83 9.52
#